data_68367e32c041cd6a89fd693f201553b1
#
_entry.id   68367e32c041cd6a89fd693f201553b1
#
_cell.length_a   1.000
_cell.length_b   1.000
_cell.length_c   1.000
_cell.angle_alpha   90.00
_cell.angle_beta   90.00
_cell.angle_gamma   90.00
#
_symmetry.space_group_name_H-M   'P 1'
#
loop_
_entity.id
_entity.type
_entity.pdbx_description
1 polymer ?
#
loop_
_entity_poly.entity_id
_entity_poly.type
_entity_poly.pdbx_seq_one_letter_code
_entity_poly.pdbx_strand_id
1 'polypeptide(L)'
;MSDLKKYEGVIPAFYACYDDAGEVSPERTRTLVQYFIDKGVQGLYVNGSSGECIYQSVEDRKLILEEVMAVAKGKLTIIAHVACNNTKDSIELARHAESLGVDAIATIPPIYFRLPEYSVAKYWNDISAAAPNTDYVIYNIPQLAGVALTPSLYTEMLKNPRVIGVKNSSMPVQDIQTFVSLGGDDHIVFNGPDEQFLGGRLMGAKAGIGGTYGAMPELFLKLNQLIADKELETARELQYAINDIIGKLTAAHGNMYCVIKEVLKINEGLNIGSVRSPLTPVTEEDRPVVEAAAALIRETKERFL
;
A
#
# COMPACT_ATOMS: atom_id res chain seq x y z
N MET A 1 5.98 23.89 -3.11
CA MET A 1 6.40 22.50 -3.39
C MET A 1 6.13 21.69 -2.13
N SER A 2 5.60 20.49 -2.27
CA SER A 2 5.37 19.58 -1.15
C SER A 2 6.71 19.06 -0.59
N ASP A 3 6.77 18.82 0.71
CA ASP A 3 7.92 18.15 1.32
C ASP A 3 7.87 16.64 0.98
N LEU A 4 8.61 16.23 -0.06
CA LEU A 4 8.64 14.84 -0.51
C LEU A 4 9.37 13.91 0.46
N LYS A 5 10.23 14.45 1.33
CA LYS A 5 11.03 13.65 2.27
C LYS A 5 10.16 12.86 3.26
N LYS A 6 9.01 13.42 3.64
CA LYS A 6 8.06 12.72 4.53
C LYS A 6 7.48 11.44 3.94
N TYR A 7 7.57 11.25 2.61
CA TYR A 7 7.07 10.08 1.90
C TYR A 7 8.16 9.01 1.62
N GLU A 8 9.42 9.27 1.96
CA GLU A 8 10.52 8.34 1.70
C GLU A 8 10.52 7.19 2.72
N GLY A 9 10.86 5.96 2.28
CA GLY A 9 11.05 4.82 3.17
C GLY A 9 10.05 3.69 2.98
N VAL A 10 9.62 3.07 4.09
CA VAL A 10 8.77 1.87 4.11
C VAL A 10 7.36 2.23 4.57
N ILE A 11 6.37 2.05 3.68
CA ILE A 11 4.98 2.40 3.91
C ILE A 11 4.11 1.15 3.71
N PRO A 12 3.72 0.43 4.78
CA PRO A 12 2.80 -0.70 4.65
C PRO A 12 1.45 -0.28 4.07
N ALA A 13 0.90 -1.13 3.18
CA ALA A 13 -0.48 -1.02 2.77
C ALA A 13 -1.37 -1.60 3.88
N PHE A 14 -2.16 -0.74 4.50
CA PHE A 14 -2.95 -1.03 5.70
C PHE A 14 -4.05 -2.04 5.41
N TYR A 15 -4.20 -3.03 6.28
CA TYR A 15 -5.24 -4.07 6.16
C TYR A 15 -6.57 -3.60 6.76
N ALA A 16 -7.67 -3.96 6.13
CA ALA A 16 -8.97 -3.79 6.76
C ALA A 16 -9.10 -4.70 7.99
N CYS A 17 -9.59 -4.14 9.09
CA CYS A 17 -9.78 -4.87 10.34
C CYS A 17 -11.26 -5.09 10.60
N TYR A 18 -11.64 -6.34 10.78
CA TYR A 18 -13.03 -6.72 11.01
C TYR A 18 -13.21 -7.37 12.38
N ASP A 19 -14.40 -7.22 12.94
CA ASP A 19 -14.84 -7.97 14.12
C ASP A 19 -15.25 -9.41 13.75
N ASP A 20 -15.78 -10.14 14.72
CA ASP A 20 -16.19 -11.53 14.51
C ASP A 20 -17.51 -11.66 13.73
N ALA A 21 -18.24 -10.54 13.53
CA ALA A 21 -19.42 -10.46 12.67
C ALA A 21 -19.07 -10.06 11.22
N GLY A 22 -17.78 -9.70 10.94
CA GLY A 22 -17.32 -9.25 9.63
C GLY A 22 -17.55 -7.76 9.37
N GLU A 23 -17.91 -7.00 10.39
CA GLU A 23 -18.04 -5.55 10.31
C GLU A 23 -16.70 -4.86 10.62
N VAL A 24 -16.50 -3.64 10.11
CA VAL A 24 -15.31 -2.85 10.39
C VAL A 24 -15.14 -2.66 11.90
N SER A 25 -14.00 -3.04 12.45
CA SER A 25 -13.70 -2.93 13.86
C SER A 25 -12.83 -1.71 14.16
N PRO A 26 -13.37 -0.65 14.78
CA PRO A 26 -12.61 0.51 15.24
C PRO A 26 -11.43 0.13 16.15
N GLU A 27 -11.67 -0.74 17.12
CA GLU A 27 -10.65 -1.15 18.10
C GLU A 27 -9.48 -1.89 17.42
N ARG A 28 -9.78 -2.90 16.58
CA ARG A 28 -8.75 -3.66 15.86
C ARG A 28 -8.00 -2.77 14.86
N THR A 29 -8.68 -1.79 14.25
CA THR A 29 -8.05 -0.79 13.39
C THR A 29 -7.02 0.03 14.17
N ARG A 30 -7.41 0.61 15.31
CA ARG A 30 -6.49 1.38 16.17
C ARG A 30 -5.31 0.55 16.67
N THR A 31 -5.57 -0.71 17.05
CA THR A 31 -4.52 -1.65 17.49
C THR A 31 -3.49 -1.90 16.39
N LEU A 32 -3.93 -2.12 15.15
CA LEU A 32 -3.02 -2.32 14.02
C LEU A 32 -2.24 -1.04 13.70
N VAL A 33 -2.82 0.14 13.82
CA VAL A 33 -2.09 1.41 13.65
C VAL A 33 -0.99 1.54 14.70
N GLN A 34 -1.30 1.24 15.97
CA GLN A 34 -0.30 1.31 17.05
C GLN A 34 0.85 0.33 16.80
N TYR A 35 0.55 -0.89 16.34
CA TYR A 35 1.58 -1.85 15.92
C TYR A 35 2.56 -1.25 14.91
N PHE A 36 2.06 -0.57 13.86
CA PHE A 36 2.92 0.04 12.86
C PHE A 36 3.75 1.22 13.40
N ILE A 37 3.19 2.00 14.32
CA ILE A 37 3.93 3.05 15.03
C ILE A 37 5.08 2.43 15.82
N ASP A 38 4.82 1.36 16.58
CA ASP A 38 5.81 0.69 17.41
C ASP A 38 6.91 0.02 16.57
N LYS A 39 6.57 -0.44 15.35
CA LYS A 39 7.55 -0.98 14.39
C LYS A 39 8.41 0.11 13.70
N GLY A 40 8.04 1.37 13.81
CA GLY A 40 8.82 2.49 13.27
C GLY A 40 8.76 2.63 11.75
N VAL A 41 7.65 2.24 11.11
CA VAL A 41 7.44 2.48 9.67
C VAL A 41 7.23 3.96 9.36
N GLN A 42 7.50 4.38 8.12
CA GLN A 42 7.41 5.79 7.72
C GLN A 42 5.96 6.30 7.65
N GLY A 43 5.04 5.46 7.22
CA GLY A 43 3.65 5.85 7.01
C GLY A 43 2.76 4.66 6.71
N LEU A 44 1.51 4.94 6.35
CA LEU A 44 0.52 3.92 5.97
C LEU A 44 -0.20 4.32 4.69
N TYR A 45 -0.45 3.34 3.82
CA TYR A 45 -1.31 3.47 2.66
C TYR A 45 -2.67 2.84 2.97
N VAL A 46 -3.67 3.67 3.24
CA VAL A 46 -4.96 3.26 3.81
C VAL A 46 -6.02 3.09 2.73
N ASN A 47 -6.91 2.11 2.88
CA ASN A 47 -8.03 1.83 1.97
C ASN A 47 -7.61 1.48 0.53
N GLY A 48 -6.42 0.89 0.35
CA GLY A 48 -5.99 0.33 -0.94
C GLY A 48 -6.46 -1.10 -1.15
N SER A 49 -5.78 -1.82 -2.07
CA SER A 49 -6.08 -3.25 -2.36
C SER A 49 -5.94 -4.12 -1.13
N SER A 50 -4.89 -3.94 -0.33
CA SER A 50 -4.68 -4.66 0.95
C SER A 50 -5.74 -4.31 2.01
N GLY A 51 -6.35 -3.13 1.90
CA GLY A 51 -7.48 -2.70 2.70
C GLY A 51 -8.83 -3.14 2.13
N GLU A 52 -8.86 -4.02 1.12
CA GLU A 52 -10.08 -4.61 0.55
C GLU A 52 -11.09 -3.57 0.01
N CYS A 53 -10.59 -2.41 -0.45
CA CYS A 53 -11.40 -1.23 -0.77
C CYS A 53 -12.52 -1.48 -1.78
N ILE A 54 -12.35 -2.46 -2.68
CA ILE A 54 -13.34 -2.79 -3.71
C ILE A 54 -14.60 -3.46 -3.13
N TYR A 55 -14.49 -4.01 -1.92
CA TYR A 55 -15.56 -4.74 -1.23
C TYR A 55 -16.15 -3.95 -0.05
N GLN A 56 -15.77 -2.68 0.09
CA GLN A 56 -16.21 -1.81 1.18
C GLN A 56 -17.12 -0.69 0.67
N SER A 57 -18.07 -0.30 1.51
CA SER A 57 -18.90 0.88 1.29
C SER A 57 -18.08 2.17 1.47
N VAL A 58 -18.63 3.29 1.04
CA VAL A 58 -18.04 4.61 1.30
C VAL A 58 -17.95 4.86 2.80
N GLU A 59 -18.97 4.47 3.55
CA GLU A 59 -19.07 4.60 5.01
C GLU A 59 -18.00 3.77 5.72
N ASP A 60 -17.79 2.50 5.33
CA ASP A 60 -16.73 1.65 5.89
C ASP A 60 -15.35 2.29 5.69
N ARG A 61 -15.08 2.80 4.48
CA ARG A 61 -13.80 3.43 4.13
C ARG A 61 -13.57 4.72 4.91
N LYS A 62 -14.62 5.50 5.16
CA LYS A 62 -14.56 6.68 6.02
C LYS A 62 -14.25 6.29 7.46
N LEU A 63 -14.96 5.31 8.01
CA LEU A 63 -14.75 4.83 9.37
C LEU A 63 -13.31 4.31 9.57
N ILE A 64 -12.80 3.49 8.63
CA ILE A 64 -11.42 3.01 8.70
C ILE A 64 -10.44 4.18 8.73
N LEU A 65 -10.60 5.18 7.85
CA LEU A 65 -9.70 6.31 7.78
C LEU A 65 -9.77 7.19 9.04
N GLU A 66 -10.96 7.40 9.60
CA GLU A 66 -11.16 8.12 10.87
C GLU A 66 -10.39 7.45 12.01
N GLU A 67 -10.51 6.13 12.12
CA GLU A 67 -9.86 5.34 13.17
C GLU A 67 -8.34 5.30 12.99
N VAL A 68 -7.86 5.23 11.76
CA VAL A 68 -6.42 5.36 11.46
C VAL A 68 -5.92 6.74 11.87
N MET A 69 -6.60 7.81 11.46
CA MET A 69 -6.19 9.18 11.76
C MET A 69 -6.25 9.51 13.26
N ALA A 70 -7.18 8.91 14.00
CA ALA A 70 -7.29 9.09 15.45
C ALA A 70 -6.00 8.68 16.20
N VAL A 71 -5.22 7.74 15.65
CA VAL A 71 -4.00 7.21 16.29
C VAL A 71 -2.73 7.69 15.57
N ALA A 72 -2.75 7.74 14.24
CA ALA A 72 -1.57 7.98 13.39
C ALA A 72 -1.24 9.46 13.18
N LYS A 73 -2.21 10.38 13.33
CA LYS A 73 -2.04 11.81 13.00
C LYS A 73 -0.83 12.42 13.73
N GLY A 74 0.08 13.00 12.95
CA GLY A 74 1.32 13.59 13.46
C GLY A 74 2.41 12.61 13.88
N LYS A 75 2.17 11.30 13.72
CA LYS A 75 3.16 10.24 14.00
C LYS A 75 3.59 9.49 12.76
N LEU A 76 2.69 9.30 11.79
CA LEU A 76 2.92 8.59 10.54
C LEU A 76 2.44 9.43 9.36
N THR A 77 3.10 9.30 8.22
CA THR A 77 2.61 9.82 6.94
C THR A 77 1.42 8.97 6.45
N ILE A 78 0.29 9.61 6.17
CA ILE A 78 -0.93 8.89 5.75
C ILE A 78 -1.27 9.23 4.32
N ILE A 79 -1.31 8.18 3.47
CA ILE A 79 -1.77 8.24 2.08
C ILE A 79 -3.11 7.48 2.02
N ALA A 80 -4.21 8.18 1.76
CA ALA A 80 -5.54 7.60 1.70
C ALA A 80 -5.92 7.27 0.24
N HIS A 81 -6.18 6.01 -0.07
CA HIS A 81 -6.74 5.61 -1.35
C HIS A 81 -8.24 5.93 -1.37
N VAL A 82 -8.67 6.74 -2.36
CA VAL A 82 -10.03 7.27 -2.43
C VAL A 82 -10.78 6.88 -3.71
N ALA A 83 -10.17 6.04 -4.58
CA ALA A 83 -10.82 5.64 -5.82
C ALA A 83 -12.04 4.74 -5.59
N CYS A 84 -13.11 5.06 -6.31
CA CYS A 84 -14.28 4.23 -6.59
C CYS A 84 -14.47 4.17 -8.10
N ASN A 85 -15.30 3.24 -8.60
CA ASN A 85 -15.61 3.17 -10.04
C ASN A 85 -16.44 4.36 -10.56
N ASN A 86 -17.00 5.15 -9.66
CA ASN A 86 -17.71 6.38 -10.01
C ASN A 86 -17.01 7.60 -9.40
N THR A 87 -17.05 8.72 -10.12
CA THR A 87 -16.38 9.97 -9.73
C THR A 87 -17.01 10.58 -8.47
N LYS A 88 -18.33 10.43 -8.28
CA LYS A 88 -19.06 11.05 -7.17
C LYS A 88 -18.55 10.51 -5.82
N ASP A 89 -18.50 9.20 -5.65
CA ASP A 89 -18.07 8.58 -4.41
C ASP A 89 -16.57 8.82 -4.15
N SER A 90 -15.76 8.84 -5.24
CA SER A 90 -14.33 9.17 -5.13
C SER A 90 -14.10 10.61 -4.64
N ILE A 91 -14.89 11.57 -5.14
CA ILE A 91 -14.87 12.97 -4.70
C ILE A 91 -15.31 13.08 -3.23
N GLU A 92 -16.31 12.30 -2.82
CA GLU A 92 -16.78 12.27 -1.44
C GLU A 92 -15.69 11.78 -0.48
N LEU A 93 -15.03 10.68 -0.84
CA LEU A 93 -13.91 10.15 -0.07
C LEU A 93 -12.69 11.09 -0.06
N ALA A 94 -12.40 11.78 -1.16
CA ALA A 94 -11.32 12.76 -1.23
C ALA A 94 -11.56 13.95 -0.28
N ARG A 95 -12.77 14.51 -0.28
CA ARG A 95 -13.15 15.59 0.66
C ARG A 95 -13.08 15.14 2.11
N HIS A 96 -13.53 13.94 2.39
CA HIS A 96 -13.46 13.37 3.72
C HIS A 96 -12.00 13.20 4.17
N ALA A 97 -11.13 12.63 3.32
CA ALA A 97 -9.70 12.45 3.60
C ALA A 97 -9.00 13.79 3.87
N GLU A 98 -9.26 14.83 3.05
CA GLU A 98 -8.75 16.18 3.27
C GLU A 98 -9.23 16.76 4.61
N SER A 99 -10.50 16.58 4.96
CA SER A 99 -11.06 17.10 6.23
C SER A 99 -10.40 16.49 7.47
N LEU A 100 -9.89 15.27 7.37
CA LEU A 100 -9.12 14.61 8.43
C LEU A 100 -7.65 15.07 8.47
N GLY A 101 -7.17 15.69 7.38
CA GLY A 101 -5.80 16.19 7.26
C GLY A 101 -4.80 15.10 6.96
N VAL A 102 -5.12 14.16 6.04
CA VAL A 102 -4.16 13.20 5.51
C VAL A 102 -3.06 13.91 4.71
N ASP A 103 -1.89 13.29 4.58
CA ASP A 103 -0.77 13.85 3.83
C ASP A 103 -0.99 13.82 2.32
N ALA A 104 -1.56 12.73 1.81
CA ALA A 104 -1.91 12.59 0.42
C ALA A 104 -3.16 11.74 0.22
N ILE A 105 -3.83 11.94 -0.93
CA ILE A 105 -4.80 10.99 -1.46
C ILE A 105 -4.21 10.24 -2.65
N ALA A 106 -4.71 9.03 -2.92
CA ALA A 106 -4.26 8.22 -4.04
C ALA A 106 -5.43 7.56 -4.77
N THR A 107 -5.27 7.32 -6.08
CA THR A 107 -6.31 6.68 -6.89
C THR A 107 -5.75 5.75 -7.95
N ILE A 108 -6.38 4.57 -8.11
CA ILE A 108 -6.30 3.78 -9.34
C ILE A 108 -7.23 4.39 -10.40
N PRO A 109 -7.07 4.07 -11.69
CA PRO A 109 -8.12 4.37 -12.68
C PRO A 109 -9.38 3.55 -12.39
N PRO A 110 -10.57 3.96 -12.89
CA PRO A 110 -11.77 3.13 -12.82
C PRO A 110 -11.53 1.77 -13.48
N ILE A 111 -11.99 0.71 -12.81
CA ILE A 111 -11.83 -0.67 -13.28
C ILE A 111 -13.02 -1.12 -14.14
N TYR A 112 -12.88 -2.24 -14.85
CA TYR A 112 -13.83 -2.93 -15.70
C TYR A 112 -13.83 -2.41 -17.14
N PHE A 113 -14.16 -1.12 -17.38
CA PHE A 113 -14.05 -0.53 -18.72
C PHE A 113 -12.65 0.04 -18.94
N ARG A 114 -12.05 -0.26 -20.09
CA ARG A 114 -10.77 0.36 -20.50
C ARG A 114 -11.05 1.75 -21.05
N LEU A 115 -10.95 2.73 -20.16
CA LEU A 115 -11.17 4.12 -20.52
C LEU A 115 -9.97 4.70 -21.29
N PRO A 116 -10.20 5.64 -22.21
CA PRO A 116 -9.11 6.37 -22.87
C PRO A 116 -8.41 7.31 -21.88
N GLU A 117 -7.15 7.64 -22.16
CA GLU A 117 -6.28 8.43 -21.27
C GLU A 117 -6.93 9.75 -20.82
N TYR A 118 -7.59 10.48 -21.75
CA TYR A 118 -8.25 11.75 -21.41
C TYR A 118 -9.37 11.58 -20.37
N SER A 119 -10.08 10.47 -20.40
CA SER A 119 -11.13 10.17 -19.40
C SER A 119 -10.52 9.82 -18.05
N VAL A 120 -9.42 9.07 -18.04
CA VAL A 120 -8.67 8.75 -16.82
C VAL A 120 -8.09 10.02 -16.20
N ALA A 121 -7.43 10.86 -17.01
CA ALA A 121 -6.89 12.15 -16.57
C ALA A 121 -7.98 13.06 -15.98
N LYS A 122 -9.14 13.14 -16.66
CA LYS A 122 -10.28 13.92 -16.16
C LYS A 122 -10.77 13.39 -14.81
N TYR A 123 -10.94 12.06 -14.67
CA TYR A 123 -11.37 11.43 -13.43
C TYR A 123 -10.41 11.75 -12.28
N TRP A 124 -9.10 11.61 -12.49
CA TRP A 124 -8.09 11.92 -11.48
C TRP A 124 -8.05 13.41 -11.12
N ASN A 125 -8.16 14.30 -12.10
CA ASN A 125 -8.19 15.74 -11.86
C ASN A 125 -9.45 16.19 -11.13
N ASP A 126 -10.63 15.62 -11.42
CA ASP A 126 -11.88 15.92 -10.70
C ASP A 126 -11.76 15.53 -9.22
N ILE A 127 -11.12 14.39 -8.90
CA ILE A 127 -10.87 13.94 -7.53
C ILE A 127 -9.85 14.84 -6.83
N SER A 128 -8.74 15.14 -7.50
CA SER A 128 -7.70 16.04 -6.97
C SER A 128 -8.27 17.43 -6.66
N ALA A 129 -9.14 17.96 -7.52
CA ALA A 129 -9.80 19.25 -7.32
C ALA A 129 -10.76 19.25 -6.10
N ALA A 130 -11.25 18.09 -5.68
CA ALA A 130 -12.10 17.95 -4.50
C ALA A 130 -11.33 18.01 -3.17
N ALA A 131 -10.00 17.85 -3.21
CA ALA A 131 -9.07 17.95 -2.08
C ALA A 131 -7.90 18.89 -2.44
N PRO A 132 -8.16 20.21 -2.62
CA PRO A 132 -7.21 21.15 -3.23
C PRO A 132 -5.97 21.43 -2.37
N ASN A 133 -5.97 21.11 -1.09
CA ASN A 133 -4.84 21.31 -0.17
C ASN A 133 -4.09 20.03 0.16
N THR A 134 -4.46 18.90 -0.47
CA THR A 134 -3.89 17.57 -0.20
C THR A 134 -3.04 17.11 -1.38
N ASP A 135 -1.89 16.52 -1.11
CA ASP A 135 -1.04 15.93 -2.14
C ASP A 135 -1.75 14.76 -2.84
N TYR A 136 -1.38 14.50 -4.10
CA TYR A 136 -2.03 13.47 -4.91
C TYR A 136 -1.00 12.48 -5.46
N VAL A 137 -1.27 11.18 -5.27
CA VAL A 137 -0.45 10.07 -5.76
C VAL A 137 -1.25 9.26 -6.78
N ILE A 138 -0.72 9.10 -7.99
CA ILE A 138 -1.28 8.17 -8.97
C ILE A 138 -0.96 6.75 -8.54
N TYR A 139 -1.93 5.84 -8.58
CA TYR A 139 -1.69 4.43 -8.33
C TYR A 139 -1.79 3.63 -9.63
N ASN A 140 -0.63 3.24 -10.17
CA ASN A 140 -0.52 2.38 -11.34
C ASN A 140 -0.45 0.90 -10.93
N ILE A 141 -1.49 0.13 -11.24
CA ILE A 141 -1.60 -1.31 -11.02
C ILE A 141 -2.33 -1.98 -12.19
N PRO A 142 -1.69 -2.06 -13.36
CA PRO A 142 -2.36 -2.48 -14.60
C PRO A 142 -2.95 -3.90 -14.54
N GLN A 143 -2.37 -4.81 -13.75
CA GLN A 143 -2.84 -6.18 -13.61
C GLN A 143 -4.27 -6.25 -13.01
N LEU A 144 -4.61 -5.32 -12.12
CA LEU A 144 -5.92 -5.27 -11.46
C LEU A 144 -6.83 -4.20 -12.07
N ALA A 145 -6.25 -3.06 -12.46
CA ALA A 145 -7.03 -1.95 -13.01
C ALA A 145 -7.38 -2.12 -14.50
N GLY A 146 -6.65 -2.98 -15.24
CA GLY A 146 -6.86 -3.18 -16.67
C GLY A 146 -6.40 -2.02 -17.55
N VAL A 147 -5.87 -0.95 -16.96
CA VAL A 147 -5.30 0.24 -17.62
C VAL A 147 -3.93 0.51 -17.04
N ALA A 148 -2.93 0.67 -17.91
CA ALA A 148 -1.57 1.04 -17.51
C ALA A 148 -1.39 2.56 -17.57
N LEU A 149 -0.59 3.10 -16.66
CA LEU A 149 -0.10 4.46 -16.75
C LEU A 149 0.95 4.55 -17.86
N THR A 150 0.63 5.25 -18.93
CA THR A 150 1.58 5.51 -20.02
C THR A 150 2.43 6.75 -19.73
N PRO A 151 3.58 6.92 -20.41
CA PRO A 151 4.36 8.16 -20.33
C PRO A 151 3.56 9.40 -20.70
N SER A 152 2.66 9.31 -21.70
CA SER A 152 1.80 10.43 -22.11
C SER A 152 0.80 10.83 -21.03
N LEU A 153 0.11 9.85 -20.44
CA LEU A 153 -0.84 10.08 -19.35
C LEU A 153 -0.13 10.63 -18.10
N TYR A 154 1.05 10.09 -17.76
CA TYR A 154 1.81 10.60 -16.63
C TYR A 154 2.25 12.06 -16.86
N THR A 155 2.79 12.37 -18.04
CA THR A 155 3.16 13.76 -18.41
C THR A 155 1.96 14.72 -18.36
N GLU A 156 0.77 14.27 -18.78
CA GLU A 156 -0.44 15.06 -18.66
C GLU A 156 -0.80 15.35 -17.19
N MET A 157 -0.70 14.31 -16.34
CA MET A 157 -1.01 14.45 -14.92
C MET A 157 0.00 15.29 -14.14
N LEU A 158 1.26 15.36 -14.57
CA LEU A 158 2.29 16.23 -13.97
C LEU A 158 1.99 17.74 -14.16
N LYS A 159 1.04 18.11 -15.01
CA LYS A 159 0.54 19.49 -15.11
C LYS A 159 -0.31 19.90 -13.89
N ASN A 160 -0.84 18.93 -13.13
CA ASN A 160 -1.58 19.18 -11.91
C ASN A 160 -0.58 19.36 -10.75
N PRO A 161 -0.51 20.54 -10.11
CA PRO A 161 0.49 20.83 -9.08
C PRO A 161 0.29 20.04 -7.78
N ARG A 162 -0.83 19.33 -7.62
CA ARG A 162 -1.07 18.42 -6.51
C ARG A 162 -0.45 17.04 -6.70
N VAL A 163 -0.20 16.64 -7.96
CA VAL A 163 0.43 15.35 -8.25
C VAL A 163 1.88 15.38 -7.79
N ILE A 164 2.19 14.62 -6.75
CA ILE A 164 3.54 14.49 -6.20
C ILE A 164 4.28 13.27 -6.73
N GLY A 165 3.61 12.36 -7.45
CA GLY A 165 4.26 11.17 -7.99
C GLY A 165 3.33 9.99 -8.20
N VAL A 166 3.94 8.80 -8.27
CA VAL A 166 3.26 7.55 -8.61
C VAL A 166 3.67 6.39 -7.70
N LYS A 167 2.67 5.64 -7.20
CA LYS A 167 2.86 4.28 -6.71
C LYS A 167 2.81 3.35 -7.91
N ASN A 168 3.95 2.76 -8.28
CA ASN A 168 4.04 1.88 -9.43
C ASN A 168 4.03 0.41 -9.02
N SER A 169 2.95 -0.29 -9.33
CA SER A 169 2.78 -1.73 -9.12
C SER A 169 2.76 -2.52 -10.42
N SER A 170 3.27 -1.96 -11.54
CA SER A 170 3.54 -2.75 -12.74
C SER A 170 4.73 -3.70 -12.49
N MET A 171 4.77 -4.82 -13.21
CA MET A 171 5.82 -5.83 -13.03
C MET A 171 7.18 -5.40 -13.63
N PRO A 172 7.27 -4.70 -14.78
CA PRO A 172 8.56 -4.25 -15.29
C PRO A 172 9.20 -3.19 -14.38
N VAL A 173 10.33 -3.51 -13.77
CA VAL A 173 11.08 -2.56 -12.93
C VAL A 173 11.55 -1.33 -13.72
N GLN A 174 11.66 -1.45 -15.04
CA GLN A 174 11.97 -0.36 -15.96
C GLN A 174 10.95 0.79 -15.86
N ASP A 175 9.69 0.51 -15.55
CA ASP A 175 8.66 1.54 -15.41
C ASP A 175 9.00 2.52 -14.28
N ILE A 176 9.66 2.05 -13.21
CA ILE A 176 10.18 2.90 -12.13
C ILE A 176 11.13 3.96 -12.72
N GLN A 177 12.14 3.52 -13.50
CA GLN A 177 13.10 4.44 -14.13
C GLN A 177 12.38 5.43 -15.09
N THR A 178 11.40 4.96 -15.85
CA THR A 178 10.62 5.81 -16.74
C THR A 178 9.91 6.93 -15.98
N PHE A 179 9.22 6.61 -14.90
CA PHE A 179 8.51 7.61 -14.10
C PHE A 179 9.44 8.52 -13.31
N VAL A 180 10.57 8.01 -12.83
CA VAL A 180 11.63 8.84 -12.21
C VAL A 180 12.17 9.85 -13.22
N SER A 181 12.47 9.42 -14.45
CA SER A 181 13.00 10.30 -15.49
C SER A 181 12.00 11.37 -15.93
N LEU A 182 10.70 11.03 -16.01
CA LEU A 182 9.65 11.97 -16.40
C LEU A 182 9.30 12.96 -15.28
N GLY A 183 9.29 12.50 -14.03
CA GLY A 183 8.92 13.33 -12.88
C GLY A 183 10.05 14.24 -12.40
N GLY A 184 11.31 13.84 -12.60
CA GLY A 184 12.46 14.56 -12.07
C GLY A 184 12.48 14.60 -10.53
N ASP A 185 13.24 15.53 -9.97
CA ASP A 185 13.46 15.65 -8.52
C ASP A 185 12.23 16.18 -7.75
N ASP A 186 11.28 16.79 -8.45
CA ASP A 186 10.07 17.35 -7.85
C ASP A 186 8.95 16.31 -7.63
N HIS A 187 9.18 15.05 -8.02
CA HIS A 187 8.19 13.98 -7.91
C HIS A 187 8.79 12.70 -7.32
N ILE A 188 7.97 11.94 -6.61
CA ILE A 188 8.37 10.70 -5.97
C ILE A 188 7.79 9.48 -6.70
N VAL A 189 8.59 8.42 -6.82
CA VAL A 189 8.11 7.12 -7.28
C VAL A 189 8.20 6.14 -6.12
N PHE A 190 7.07 5.47 -5.83
CA PHE A 190 6.99 4.40 -4.85
C PHE A 190 7.04 3.05 -5.56
N ASN A 191 7.91 2.14 -5.12
CA ASN A 191 7.90 0.76 -5.56
C ASN A 191 6.65 0.05 -5.00
N GLY A 192 5.87 -0.59 -5.85
CA GLY A 192 4.66 -1.32 -5.47
C GLY A 192 4.86 -2.82 -5.29
N PRO A 193 5.50 -3.57 -6.23
CA PRO A 193 5.73 -5.00 -6.06
C PRO A 193 6.76 -5.28 -4.96
N ASP A 194 6.33 -6.00 -3.92
CA ASP A 194 7.15 -6.30 -2.74
C ASP A 194 8.37 -7.13 -3.09
N GLU A 195 8.22 -8.05 -4.05
CA GLU A 195 9.25 -8.96 -4.58
C GLU A 195 10.38 -8.23 -5.31
N GLN A 196 10.18 -6.96 -5.66
CA GLN A 196 11.11 -6.13 -6.43
C GLN A 196 11.55 -4.89 -5.65
N PHE A 197 11.39 -4.86 -4.31
CA PHE A 197 11.72 -3.67 -3.52
C PHE A 197 13.17 -3.19 -3.78
N LEU A 198 14.15 -4.09 -3.68
CA LEU A 198 15.55 -3.78 -3.98
C LEU A 198 15.72 -3.23 -5.41
N GLY A 199 15.14 -3.92 -6.40
CA GLY A 199 15.23 -3.51 -7.81
C GLY A 199 14.61 -2.12 -8.04
N GLY A 200 13.41 -1.87 -7.50
CA GLY A 200 12.74 -0.58 -7.61
C GLY A 200 13.52 0.55 -6.94
N ARG A 201 14.11 0.32 -5.76
CA ARG A 201 14.97 1.28 -5.08
C ARG A 201 16.23 1.61 -5.89
N LEU A 202 16.84 0.61 -6.50
CA LEU A 202 18.03 0.81 -7.37
C LEU A 202 17.68 1.56 -8.68
N MET A 203 16.42 1.43 -9.17
CA MET A 203 15.93 2.19 -10.32
C MET A 203 15.45 3.60 -9.97
N GLY A 204 15.59 4.03 -8.71
CA GLY A 204 15.33 5.40 -8.28
C GLY A 204 14.05 5.62 -7.49
N ALA A 205 13.26 4.59 -7.19
CA ALA A 205 12.16 4.74 -6.24
C ALA A 205 12.70 5.20 -4.88
N LYS A 206 12.05 6.18 -4.26
CA LYS A 206 12.48 6.73 -2.96
C LYS A 206 11.83 6.00 -1.78
N ALA A 207 10.78 5.25 -2.04
CA ALA A 207 9.99 4.54 -1.04
C ALA A 207 9.38 3.28 -1.62
N GLY A 208 8.81 2.44 -0.75
CA GLY A 208 7.94 1.34 -1.13
C GLY A 208 6.60 1.40 -0.42
N ILE A 209 5.54 1.03 -1.16
CA ILE A 209 4.20 0.83 -0.60
C ILE A 209 3.78 -0.60 -0.94
N GLY A 210 3.83 -1.50 0.03
CA GLY A 210 3.66 -2.92 -0.20
C GLY A 210 2.65 -3.63 0.68
N GLY A 211 2.03 -4.67 0.11
CA GLY A 211 0.95 -5.44 0.73
C GLY A 211 1.42 -6.42 1.79
N THR A 212 2.64 -6.92 1.70
CA THR A 212 3.20 -7.89 2.65
C THR A 212 4.05 -7.24 3.75
N TYR A 213 4.34 -5.94 3.62
CA TYR A 213 5.17 -5.22 4.61
C TYR A 213 4.61 -5.33 6.03
N GLY A 214 3.29 -5.34 6.17
CA GLY A 214 2.65 -5.42 7.48
C GLY A 214 2.88 -6.73 8.22
N ALA A 215 3.14 -7.84 7.52
CA ALA A 215 3.47 -9.13 8.12
C ALA A 215 4.92 -9.20 8.64
N MET A 216 5.81 -8.38 8.10
CA MET A 216 7.26 -8.44 8.37
C MET A 216 7.93 -7.05 8.19
N PRO A 217 7.41 -6.00 8.87
CA PRO A 217 7.88 -4.63 8.65
C PRO A 217 9.37 -4.48 8.94
N GLU A 218 9.89 -5.18 9.95
CA GLU A 218 11.30 -5.11 10.33
C GLU A 218 12.23 -5.58 9.20
N LEU A 219 11.82 -6.59 8.40
CA LEU A 219 12.62 -7.07 7.27
C LEU A 219 12.70 -6.02 6.15
N PHE A 220 11.60 -5.33 5.85
CA PHE A 220 11.61 -4.25 4.85
C PHE A 220 12.34 -3.00 5.35
N LEU A 221 12.26 -2.68 6.65
CA LEU A 221 13.07 -1.61 7.26
C LEU A 221 14.55 -1.94 7.16
N LYS A 222 14.94 -3.18 7.49
CA LYS A 222 16.33 -3.64 7.34
C LYS A 222 16.79 -3.62 5.89
N LEU A 223 15.95 -4.09 4.95
CA LEU A 223 16.26 -4.06 3.53
C LEU A 223 16.47 -2.62 3.03
N ASN A 224 15.59 -1.70 3.45
CA ASN A 224 15.73 -0.29 3.12
C ASN A 224 17.02 0.32 3.69
N GLN A 225 17.41 -0.06 4.92
CA GLN A 225 18.67 0.37 5.54
C GLN A 225 19.88 -0.16 4.77
N LEU A 226 19.93 -1.46 4.45
CA LEU A 226 21.02 -2.07 3.70
C LEU A 226 21.23 -1.40 2.33
N ILE A 227 20.13 -1.02 1.65
CA ILE A 227 20.22 -0.28 0.40
C ILE A 227 20.85 1.11 0.60
N ALA A 228 20.43 1.82 1.66
CA ALA A 228 20.99 3.14 1.99
C ALA A 228 22.48 3.06 2.33
N ASP A 229 22.89 2.02 3.03
CA ASP A 229 24.28 1.76 3.41
C ASP A 229 25.12 1.16 2.26
N LYS A 230 24.48 0.86 1.10
CA LYS A 230 25.08 0.24 -0.09
C LYS A 230 25.61 -1.20 0.15
N GLU A 231 25.07 -1.89 1.13
CA GLU A 231 25.33 -3.30 1.42
C GLU A 231 24.51 -4.21 0.50
N LEU A 232 24.73 -4.10 -0.82
CA LEU A 232 23.86 -4.66 -1.85
C LEU A 232 23.87 -6.20 -1.89
N GLU A 233 24.96 -6.86 -1.51
CA GLU A 233 25.01 -8.33 -1.44
C GLU A 233 24.06 -8.84 -0.35
N THR A 234 24.16 -8.29 0.86
CA THR A 234 23.28 -8.62 1.98
C THR A 234 21.82 -8.23 1.68
N ALA A 235 21.61 -7.08 1.04
CA ALA A 235 20.28 -6.65 0.62
C ALA A 235 19.65 -7.64 -0.37
N ARG A 236 20.42 -8.20 -1.30
CA ARG A 236 19.95 -9.21 -2.26
C ARG A 236 19.57 -10.52 -1.54
N GLU A 237 20.40 -10.98 -0.61
CA GLU A 237 20.09 -12.18 0.19
C GLU A 237 18.80 -11.99 0.99
N LEU A 238 18.62 -10.82 1.62
CA LEU A 238 17.39 -10.51 2.36
C LEU A 238 16.18 -10.42 1.43
N GLN A 239 16.32 -9.79 0.24
CA GLN A 239 15.24 -9.76 -0.75
C GLN A 239 14.81 -11.17 -1.19
N TYR A 240 15.77 -12.10 -1.38
CA TYR A 240 15.45 -13.49 -1.72
C TYR A 240 14.69 -14.17 -0.59
N ALA A 241 15.12 -14.00 0.65
CA ALA A 241 14.41 -14.55 1.82
C ALA A 241 12.99 -13.96 1.96
N ILE A 242 12.82 -12.67 1.71
CA ILE A 242 11.49 -12.02 1.65
C ILE A 242 10.63 -12.65 0.55
N ASN A 243 11.19 -12.90 -0.64
CA ASN A 243 10.46 -13.52 -1.75
C ASN A 243 10.02 -14.95 -1.42
N ASP A 244 10.86 -15.71 -0.70
CA ASP A 244 10.49 -17.05 -0.20
C ASP A 244 9.31 -16.98 0.79
N ILE A 245 9.31 -15.98 1.68
CA ILE A 245 8.19 -15.71 2.59
C ILE A 245 6.93 -15.37 1.79
N ILE A 246 7.01 -14.48 0.81
CA ILE A 246 5.87 -14.11 -0.04
C ILE A 246 5.32 -15.35 -0.76
N GLY A 247 6.21 -16.21 -1.28
CA GLY A 247 5.82 -17.49 -1.87
C GLY A 247 5.03 -18.39 -0.91
N LYS A 248 5.36 -18.38 0.38
CA LYS A 248 4.59 -19.10 1.40
C LYS A 248 3.25 -18.42 1.70
N LEU A 249 3.22 -17.10 1.83
CA LEU A 249 1.98 -16.34 2.08
C LEU A 249 0.94 -16.52 0.97
N THR A 250 1.38 -16.77 -0.26
CA THR A 250 0.52 -16.94 -1.44
C THR A 250 0.18 -18.40 -1.77
N ALA A 251 0.72 -19.36 -1.01
CA ALA A 251 0.56 -20.79 -1.29
C ALA A 251 -0.74 -21.43 -0.74
N ALA A 252 -1.50 -20.71 0.07
CA ALA A 252 -2.76 -21.18 0.64
C ALA A 252 -3.91 -21.14 -0.39
N HIS A 253 -4.98 -21.90 -0.15
CA HIS A 253 -6.23 -21.76 -0.89
C HIS A 253 -6.98 -20.49 -0.51
N GLY A 254 -6.87 -20.08 0.75
CA GLY A 254 -7.39 -18.81 1.25
C GLY A 254 -6.66 -17.60 0.66
N ASN A 255 -7.31 -16.44 0.66
CA ASN A 255 -6.73 -15.21 0.17
C ASN A 255 -5.48 -14.82 0.97
N MET A 256 -4.42 -14.33 0.30
CA MET A 256 -3.15 -13.93 0.91
C MET A 256 -3.33 -12.98 2.10
N TYR A 257 -4.27 -12.03 2.03
CA TYR A 257 -4.50 -11.11 3.15
C TYR A 257 -5.09 -11.81 4.37
N CYS A 258 -5.90 -12.87 4.18
CA CYS A 258 -6.34 -13.71 5.30
C CYS A 258 -5.17 -14.46 5.91
N VAL A 259 -4.28 -15.03 5.09
CA VAL A 259 -3.03 -15.69 5.57
C VAL A 259 -2.19 -14.69 6.38
N ILE A 260 -1.99 -13.48 5.89
CA ILE A 260 -1.24 -12.43 6.60
C ILE A 260 -1.88 -12.11 7.96
N LYS A 261 -3.19 -11.97 8.02
CA LYS A 261 -3.92 -11.70 9.28
C LYS A 261 -3.73 -12.82 10.31
N GLU A 262 -3.76 -14.07 9.86
CA GLU A 262 -3.47 -15.22 10.74
C GLU A 262 -1.99 -15.27 11.16
N VAL A 263 -1.05 -14.93 10.27
CA VAL A 263 0.38 -14.81 10.61
C VAL A 263 0.61 -13.72 11.65
N LEU A 264 -0.04 -12.56 11.53
CA LEU A 264 0.01 -11.50 12.54
C LEU A 264 -0.52 -11.96 13.89
N LYS A 265 -1.59 -12.74 13.91
CA LYS A 265 -2.14 -13.34 15.13
C LYS A 265 -1.14 -14.31 15.78
N ILE A 266 -0.44 -15.15 15.00
CA ILE A 266 0.55 -16.10 15.50
C ILE A 266 1.81 -15.39 16.02
N ASN A 267 2.37 -14.47 15.22
CA ASN A 267 3.67 -13.88 15.51
C ASN A 267 3.62 -12.66 16.44
N GLU A 268 2.53 -11.89 16.39
CA GLU A 268 2.43 -10.60 17.09
C GLU A 268 1.23 -10.55 18.06
N GLY A 269 0.42 -11.62 18.14
CA GLY A 269 -0.80 -11.64 18.98
C GLY A 269 -1.93 -10.73 18.48
N LEU A 270 -1.84 -10.24 17.23
CA LEU A 270 -2.79 -9.28 16.66
C LEU A 270 -3.95 -9.99 15.97
N ASN A 271 -5.11 -10.04 16.60
CA ASN A 271 -6.34 -10.53 15.98
C ASN A 271 -7.07 -9.35 15.30
N ILE A 272 -6.88 -9.21 13.99
CA ILE A 272 -7.52 -8.16 13.17
C ILE A 272 -8.67 -8.68 12.30
N GLY A 273 -9.18 -9.87 12.60
CA GLY A 273 -10.30 -10.50 11.89
C GLY A 273 -9.88 -11.24 10.62
N SER A 274 -10.86 -11.63 9.83
CA SER A 274 -10.67 -12.32 8.55
C SER A 274 -10.72 -11.34 7.37
N VAL A 275 -11.03 -11.82 6.18
CA VAL A 275 -11.27 -11.02 4.96
C VAL A 275 -12.77 -10.98 4.68
N ARG A 276 -13.20 -9.93 3.95
CA ARG A 276 -14.61 -9.77 3.55
C ARG A 276 -14.89 -10.56 2.26
N SER A 277 -16.05 -11.22 2.21
CA SER A 277 -16.54 -11.85 0.98
C SER A 277 -16.62 -10.83 -0.18
N PRO A 278 -16.23 -11.22 -1.42
CA PRO A 278 -15.98 -12.59 -1.92
C PRO A 278 -14.55 -13.12 -1.72
N LEU A 279 -13.68 -12.41 -0.98
CA LEU A 279 -12.37 -12.99 -0.65
C LEU A 279 -12.56 -14.22 0.24
N THR A 280 -11.75 -15.25 -0.03
CA THR A 280 -11.87 -16.52 0.68
C THR A 280 -11.04 -16.51 1.97
N PRO A 281 -11.63 -16.88 3.13
CA PRO A 281 -10.87 -17.06 4.35
C PRO A 281 -9.94 -18.28 4.26
N VAL A 282 -8.95 -18.35 5.13
CA VAL A 282 -8.15 -19.57 5.32
C VAL A 282 -9.02 -20.69 5.90
N THR A 283 -8.72 -21.93 5.49
CA THR A 283 -9.38 -23.14 5.97
C THR A 283 -8.45 -23.93 6.90
N GLU A 284 -8.96 -25.02 7.51
CA GLU A 284 -8.12 -25.91 8.31
C GLU A 284 -7.01 -26.58 7.46
N GLU A 285 -7.23 -26.77 6.16
CA GLU A 285 -6.23 -27.31 5.24
C GLU A 285 -5.08 -26.31 4.99
N ASP A 286 -5.32 -25.02 5.13
CA ASP A 286 -4.33 -23.96 4.99
C ASP A 286 -3.46 -23.77 6.24
N ARG A 287 -3.87 -24.32 7.40
CA ARG A 287 -3.16 -24.13 8.68
C ARG A 287 -1.66 -24.43 8.60
N PRO A 288 -1.20 -25.55 8.00
CA PRO A 288 0.24 -25.81 7.87
C PRO A 288 0.98 -24.76 7.05
N VAL A 289 0.34 -24.17 6.04
CA VAL A 289 0.91 -23.10 5.21
C VAL A 289 1.06 -21.82 6.03
N VAL A 290 0.04 -21.44 6.78
CA VAL A 290 0.06 -20.27 7.67
C VAL A 290 1.16 -20.40 8.72
N GLU A 291 1.25 -21.55 9.40
CA GLU A 291 2.27 -21.84 10.41
C GLU A 291 3.69 -21.82 9.83
N ALA A 292 3.88 -22.39 8.62
CA ALA A 292 5.15 -22.36 7.92
C ALA A 292 5.57 -20.95 7.52
N ALA A 293 4.64 -20.12 7.03
CA ALA A 293 4.91 -18.73 6.73
C ALA A 293 5.29 -17.92 7.99
N ALA A 294 4.56 -18.12 9.09
CA ALA A 294 4.84 -17.49 10.37
C ALA A 294 6.23 -17.89 10.91
N ALA A 295 6.60 -19.18 10.82
CA ALA A 295 7.92 -19.67 11.23
C ALA A 295 9.03 -19.09 10.36
N LEU A 296 8.88 -19.10 9.04
CA LEU A 296 9.88 -18.58 8.10
C LEU A 296 10.15 -17.08 8.33
N ILE A 297 9.13 -16.28 8.68
CA ILE A 297 9.31 -14.88 9.04
C ILE A 297 10.18 -14.75 10.31
N ARG A 298 9.93 -15.57 11.36
CA ARG A 298 10.75 -15.54 12.60
C ARG A 298 12.19 -15.93 12.31
N GLU A 299 12.42 -17.03 11.61
CA GLU A 299 13.75 -17.50 11.22
C GLU A 299 14.52 -16.46 10.39
N THR A 300 13.82 -15.79 9.47
CA THR A 300 14.43 -14.72 8.65
C THR A 300 14.77 -13.49 9.50
N LYS A 301 13.92 -13.11 10.45
CA LYS A 301 14.23 -12.05 11.43
C LYS A 301 15.47 -12.41 12.25
N GLU A 302 15.57 -13.62 12.79
CA GLU A 302 16.74 -14.08 13.55
C GLU A 302 18.05 -14.06 12.74
N ARG A 303 17.95 -14.28 11.42
CA ARG A 303 19.12 -14.29 10.53
C ARG A 303 19.63 -12.88 10.18
N PHE A 304 18.73 -11.91 10.03
CA PHE A 304 19.09 -10.62 9.41
C PHE A 304 18.99 -9.40 10.36
N LEU A 305 18.34 -9.56 11.53
CA LEU A 305 18.20 -8.47 12.50
C LEU A 305 19.12 -8.66 13.70
#